data_19c0a23dc51fab00c2b1e666e169c4d4
#
_entry.id   19c0a23dc51fab00c2b1e666e169c4d4
#
_cell.length_a   1.000
_cell.length_b   1.000
_cell.length_c   1.000
_cell.angle_alpha   90.00
_cell.angle_beta   90.00
_cell.angle_gamma   90.00
#
_symmetry.space_group_name_H-M   'P 1'
#
loop_
_entity.id
_entity.type
_entity.pdbx_description
1 polymer ?
#
loop_
_entity_poly.entity_id
_entity_poly.type
_entity_poly.pdbx_seq_one_letter_code
_entity_poly.pdbx_strand_id
1 'polypeptide(L)'
;MLVAANEGVTKYKLEDGHFELDKKADETLLAAIETGTKADVKKYYLDKAKKELDEKLDEKAYPEAYDKAWDKIVEEIDDKYADAEEKYELNDPDFTEVPVKVYENFFRNEEEDYNNDGEAEGNIRVYAKNDNVDLACLLDGAFPEKADEIAIDRMHADNVGVKVGDEISVSGQRFKVVGLIAYVNYATLHEKSTDMMFDAIKFDVAMVTQEGFDSLHKTVHYAYTWNYVDTPADEVEQKAKSDDFMNALLTQVVCADIELEDYMPRYANPAINFATDDMGSDKAMGGVLLDILIVIIAFIFAVTISNTIVKEASTIGTLRASGYTRGELVRHYISMPVIVTLLAACIGNILGYTVFKNVVVGMYYNSYSLPTYQTVWNPDAFFKTTIIPVVLMLAVNLVVIIKMMRHTPLQFLRHDLKKTKRKKAMRLPHFKFFNRFRLRIMFQNVANYLILFVGIFFIMVMLAMAVGMPDTLSYYKGNAKNMMFAKYQYVLKSFEDEDGNVLTTDNKDAEKFSMCSLQKKSDVIDEEVSVYGISDDSKYVEIKGMQLSLIH
;
A
#
# COMPACT_ATOMS: atom_id res chain seq x y z
N MET A 1 2.87 -21.54 15.11
CA MET A 1 1.56 -21.38 14.64
C MET A 1 0.78 -22.67 14.34
N LEU A 2 0.93 -23.65 15.10
CA LEU A 2 0.18 -24.88 14.94
C LEU A 2 -0.92 -24.91 15.96
N VAL A 3 -2.11 -24.61 15.55
CA VAL A 3 -3.27 -24.92 16.33
C VAL A 3 -3.63 -26.34 15.99
N ALA A 4 -3.35 -27.24 16.88
CA ALA A 4 -3.87 -28.56 16.75
C ALA A 4 -5.38 -28.49 16.87
N ALA A 5 -6.07 -28.52 15.77
CA ALA A 5 -7.51 -28.53 15.75
C ALA A 5 -8.11 -29.93 15.96
N ASN A 6 -7.31 -31.00 15.87
CA ASN A 6 -7.82 -32.37 15.97
C ASN A 6 -7.57 -33.01 17.32
N GLU A 7 -8.63 -33.60 17.90
CA GLU A 7 -8.56 -34.43 19.08
C GLU A 7 -7.61 -35.61 18.83
N GLY A 8 -6.48 -35.59 19.50
CA GLY A 8 -5.48 -36.67 19.44
C GLY A 8 -4.16 -36.31 18.75
N VAL A 9 -4.07 -35.13 18.15
CA VAL A 9 -2.84 -34.62 17.54
C VAL A 9 -2.03 -33.84 18.57
N THR A 10 -0.74 -33.95 18.45
CA THR A 10 0.26 -33.20 19.20
C THR A 10 -0.01 -31.71 19.18
N LYS A 11 -0.12 -31.14 20.37
CA LYS A 11 -0.33 -29.71 20.55
C LYS A 11 0.96 -29.06 20.97
N TYR A 12 1.36 -28.03 20.26
CA TYR A 12 2.39 -27.12 20.71
C TYR A 12 1.78 -26.10 21.65
N LYS A 13 2.42 -25.84 22.77
CA LYS A 13 2.13 -24.68 23.60
C LYS A 13 3.09 -23.57 23.30
N LEU A 14 2.58 -22.36 23.32
CA LEU A 14 3.39 -21.17 23.26
C LEU A 14 3.74 -20.75 24.70
N GLU A 15 4.98 -20.98 25.12
CA GLU A 15 5.51 -20.47 26.38
C GLU A 15 6.67 -19.52 26.10
N ASP A 16 6.60 -18.30 26.64
CA ASP A 16 7.62 -17.23 26.48
C ASP A 16 8.02 -16.93 25.02
N GLY A 17 7.10 -17.10 24.09
CA GLY A 17 7.36 -16.86 22.67
C GLY A 17 8.06 -18.01 21.94
N HIS A 18 8.18 -19.16 22.56
CA HIS A 18 8.71 -20.37 21.94
C HIS A 18 7.65 -21.47 21.90
N PHE A 19 7.65 -22.27 20.83
CA PHE A 19 6.81 -23.44 20.74
C PHE A 19 7.37 -24.57 21.61
N GLU A 20 6.59 -24.97 22.60
CA GLU A 20 6.85 -26.19 23.36
C GLU A 20 5.80 -27.23 23.06
N LEU A 21 6.27 -28.49 22.96
CA LEU A 21 5.39 -29.58 22.68
C LEU A 21 4.57 -29.97 23.93
N ASP A 22 3.26 -30.18 23.75
CA ASP A 22 2.45 -30.76 24.83
C ASP A 22 2.95 -32.18 25.18
N LYS A 23 3.10 -32.46 26.45
CA LYS A 23 3.62 -33.75 26.99
C LYS A 23 2.83 -34.99 26.55
N LYS A 24 1.72 -34.84 25.84
CA LYS A 24 0.93 -35.90 25.23
C LYS A 24 1.24 -36.12 23.75
N ALA A 25 2.26 -35.49 23.25
CA ALA A 25 2.65 -35.56 21.87
C ALA A 25 3.12 -36.97 21.47
N ASP A 26 2.78 -37.34 20.24
CA ASP A 26 3.36 -38.51 19.62
C ASP A 26 4.86 -38.27 19.36
N GLU A 27 5.72 -39.05 20.01
CA GLU A 27 7.17 -38.95 19.88
C GLU A 27 7.65 -39.09 18.42
N THR A 28 6.92 -39.83 17.60
CA THR A 28 7.23 -40.05 16.18
C THR A 28 6.98 -38.80 15.36
N LEU A 29 5.88 -38.11 15.64
CA LEU A 29 5.57 -36.82 15.01
C LEU A 29 6.58 -35.75 15.43
N LEU A 30 6.99 -35.75 16.70
CA LEU A 30 8.03 -34.90 17.23
C LEU A 30 9.35 -35.06 16.47
N ALA A 31 9.81 -36.28 16.32
CA ALA A 31 11.04 -36.56 15.60
C ALA A 31 10.95 -36.12 14.14
N ALA A 32 9.81 -36.33 13.48
CA ALA A 32 9.57 -35.89 12.11
C ALA A 32 9.57 -34.35 11.95
N ILE A 33 9.02 -33.66 12.95
CA ILE A 33 9.01 -32.17 12.95
C ILE A 33 10.40 -31.60 13.27
N GLU A 34 11.12 -32.16 14.23
CA GLU A 34 12.45 -31.72 14.62
C GLU A 34 13.49 -31.93 13.51
N THR A 35 13.39 -33.05 12.79
CA THR A 35 14.33 -33.36 11.70
C THR A 35 13.95 -32.68 10.39
N GLY A 36 12.67 -32.39 10.18
CA GLY A 36 12.18 -31.72 8.99
C GLY A 36 12.42 -32.43 7.66
N THR A 37 12.77 -33.74 7.69
CA THR A 37 13.09 -34.49 6.48
C THR A 37 11.87 -35.12 5.84
N LYS A 38 11.81 -35.19 4.50
CA LYS A 38 10.76 -35.88 3.73
C LYS A 38 10.57 -37.32 4.16
N ALA A 39 11.68 -38.01 4.43
CA ALA A 39 11.67 -39.41 4.85
C ALA A 39 10.95 -39.60 6.19
N ASP A 40 11.11 -38.66 7.11
CA ASP A 40 10.49 -38.74 8.43
C ASP A 40 9.00 -38.44 8.38
N VAL A 41 8.60 -37.46 7.58
CA VAL A 41 7.18 -37.12 7.35
C VAL A 41 6.45 -38.30 6.70
N LYS A 42 7.00 -38.85 5.64
CA LYS A 42 6.43 -40.03 4.98
C LYS A 42 6.35 -41.23 5.93
N LYS A 43 7.41 -41.47 6.69
CA LYS A 43 7.45 -42.53 7.68
C LYS A 43 6.34 -42.38 8.74
N TYR A 44 6.13 -41.16 9.23
CA TYR A 44 5.05 -40.89 10.19
C TYR A 44 3.67 -41.30 9.64
N TYR A 45 3.34 -40.90 8.40
CA TYR A 45 2.06 -41.27 7.79
C TYR A 45 1.93 -42.79 7.58
N LEU A 46 3.00 -43.43 7.14
CA LEU A 46 3.02 -44.90 6.97
C LEU A 46 2.83 -45.63 8.29
N ASP A 47 3.52 -45.19 9.34
CA ASP A 47 3.42 -45.82 10.66
C ASP A 47 2.02 -45.63 11.27
N LYS A 48 1.42 -44.44 11.11
CA LYS A 48 0.04 -44.15 11.53
C LYS A 48 -0.97 -45.03 10.78
N ALA A 49 -0.87 -45.08 9.46
CA ALA A 49 -1.77 -45.86 8.62
C ALA A 49 -1.64 -47.35 8.87
N LYS A 50 -0.43 -47.84 9.13
CA LYS A 50 -0.19 -49.24 9.51
C LYS A 50 -0.89 -49.60 10.80
N LYS A 51 -0.77 -48.75 11.82
CA LYS A 51 -1.45 -48.96 13.11
C LYS A 51 -2.98 -49.00 12.95
N GLU A 52 -3.55 -48.12 12.13
CA GLU A 52 -4.99 -48.10 11.86
C GLU A 52 -5.45 -49.34 11.08
N LEU A 53 -4.61 -49.85 10.16
CA LEU A 53 -4.90 -51.06 9.41
C LEU A 53 -4.85 -52.30 10.34
N ASP A 54 -3.83 -52.40 11.21
CA ASP A 54 -3.68 -53.48 12.19
C ASP A 54 -4.89 -53.55 13.15
N GLU A 55 -5.48 -52.42 13.50
CA GLU A 55 -6.69 -52.36 14.33
C GLU A 55 -7.95 -52.84 13.58
N LYS A 56 -7.99 -52.70 12.27
CA LYS A 56 -9.16 -53.02 11.43
C LYS A 56 -9.10 -54.40 10.78
N LEU A 57 -7.91 -54.92 10.51
CA LEU A 57 -7.70 -56.14 9.75
C LEU A 57 -6.55 -56.95 10.34
N ASP A 58 -6.83 -58.21 10.71
CA ASP A 58 -5.83 -59.13 11.25
C ASP A 58 -4.96 -59.71 10.11
N GLU A 59 -3.70 -59.27 10.03
CA GLU A 59 -2.72 -59.74 9.04
C GLU A 59 -2.59 -61.27 9.01
N LYS A 60 -2.64 -61.93 10.17
CA LYS A 60 -2.49 -63.38 10.27
C LYS A 60 -3.73 -64.16 9.84
N ALA A 61 -4.92 -63.57 10.00
CA ALA A 61 -6.17 -64.17 9.62
C ALA A 61 -6.50 -63.97 8.13
N TYR A 62 -6.09 -62.84 7.56
CA TYR A 62 -6.42 -62.44 6.19
C TYR A 62 -5.24 -61.82 5.45
N PRO A 63 -4.12 -62.53 5.20
CA PRO A 63 -2.88 -61.96 4.70
C PRO A 63 -3.02 -61.30 3.32
N GLU A 64 -3.70 -61.93 2.37
CA GLU A 64 -3.88 -61.40 1.02
C GLU A 64 -4.73 -60.12 1.00
N ALA A 65 -5.70 -60.01 1.90
CA ALA A 65 -6.54 -58.81 2.02
C ALA A 65 -5.79 -57.66 2.70
N TYR A 66 -4.94 -58.01 3.66
CA TYR A 66 -4.07 -57.05 4.36
C TYR A 66 -3.03 -56.46 3.42
N ASP A 67 -2.32 -57.29 2.65
CA ASP A 67 -1.32 -56.86 1.70
C ASP A 67 -1.92 -55.91 0.64
N LYS A 68 -3.07 -56.31 0.11
CA LYS A 68 -3.77 -55.48 -0.88
C LYS A 68 -4.25 -54.12 -0.31
N ALA A 69 -4.71 -54.12 0.94
CA ALA A 69 -5.12 -52.89 1.60
C ALA A 69 -3.91 -51.99 1.92
N TRP A 70 -2.80 -52.62 2.33
CA TRP A 70 -1.55 -51.92 2.62
C TRP A 70 -0.96 -51.28 1.35
N ASP A 71 -0.88 -52.02 0.25
CA ASP A 71 -0.38 -51.50 -1.03
C ASP A 71 -1.18 -50.29 -1.47
N LYS A 72 -2.51 -50.31 -1.33
CA LYS A 72 -3.37 -49.18 -1.66
C LYS A 72 -3.12 -47.96 -0.76
N ILE A 73 -2.96 -48.20 0.55
CA ILE A 73 -2.65 -47.13 1.50
C ILE A 73 -1.29 -46.48 1.19
N VAL A 74 -0.29 -47.28 0.85
CA VAL A 74 1.04 -46.78 0.48
C VAL A 74 0.96 -45.93 -0.79
N GLU A 75 0.22 -46.37 -1.79
CA GLU A 75 -0.01 -45.65 -3.02
C GLU A 75 -0.73 -44.30 -2.74
N GLU A 76 -1.79 -44.29 -1.95
CA GLU A 76 -2.52 -43.07 -1.56
C GLU A 76 -1.63 -42.09 -0.75
N ILE A 77 -0.78 -42.57 0.13
CA ILE A 77 0.17 -41.75 0.91
C ILE A 77 1.25 -41.20 -0.04
N ASP A 78 1.75 -41.97 -0.98
CA ASP A 78 2.78 -41.54 -1.92
C ASP A 78 2.23 -40.46 -2.85
N ASP A 79 0.99 -40.63 -3.34
CA ASP A 79 0.32 -39.61 -4.17
C ASP A 79 0.06 -38.33 -3.38
N LYS A 80 -0.55 -38.44 -2.19
CA LYS A 80 -0.79 -37.28 -1.32
C LYS A 80 0.49 -36.51 -0.96
N TYR A 81 1.58 -37.25 -0.74
CA TYR A 81 2.86 -36.65 -0.43
C TYR A 81 3.50 -35.98 -1.65
N ALA A 82 3.41 -36.59 -2.82
CA ALA A 82 3.88 -36.00 -4.07
C ALA A 82 3.10 -34.71 -4.40
N ASP A 83 1.78 -34.73 -4.25
CA ASP A 83 0.95 -33.55 -4.45
C ASP A 83 1.29 -32.42 -3.48
N ALA A 84 1.51 -32.74 -2.19
CA ALA A 84 1.92 -31.75 -1.20
C ALA A 84 3.32 -31.20 -1.49
N GLU A 85 4.24 -32.04 -1.95
CA GLU A 85 5.58 -31.65 -2.36
C GLU A 85 5.57 -30.72 -3.56
N GLU A 86 4.80 -31.05 -4.60
CA GLU A 86 4.68 -30.22 -5.80
C GLU A 86 3.99 -28.89 -5.50
N LYS A 87 2.90 -28.93 -4.73
CA LYS A 87 2.10 -27.75 -4.39
C LYS A 87 2.84 -26.75 -3.52
N TYR A 88 3.64 -27.24 -2.57
CA TYR A 88 4.26 -26.41 -1.55
C TYR A 88 5.79 -26.33 -1.66
N GLU A 89 6.37 -26.90 -2.73
CA GLU A 89 7.83 -26.95 -2.93
C GLU A 89 8.59 -27.45 -1.68
N LEU A 90 8.04 -28.48 -0.99
CA LEU A 90 8.63 -29.05 0.19
C LEU A 90 9.98 -29.69 -0.16
N ASN A 91 11.06 -28.94 0.06
CA ASN A 91 12.41 -29.37 -0.27
C ASN A 91 12.96 -30.30 0.82
N ASP A 92 13.72 -31.30 0.36
CA ASP A 92 14.52 -32.18 1.20
C ASP A 92 15.70 -31.40 1.80
N PRO A 93 16.21 -31.81 2.85
CA PRO A 93 16.78 -31.38 4.11
C PRO A 93 17.36 -29.96 4.20
N ASP A 94 17.17 -29.12 3.19
CA ASP A 94 17.63 -27.71 3.21
C ASP A 94 16.55 -26.77 3.79
N PHE A 95 15.69 -27.31 4.59
CA PHE A 95 14.71 -26.55 5.34
C PHE A 95 15.39 -25.54 6.25
N THR A 96 15.20 -24.26 5.92
CA THR A 96 15.77 -23.18 6.72
C THR A 96 14.90 -22.94 7.95
N GLU A 97 15.48 -23.13 9.12
CA GLU A 97 14.82 -22.76 10.37
C GLU A 97 14.70 -21.23 10.44
N VAL A 98 13.48 -20.72 10.54
CA VAL A 98 13.23 -19.29 10.66
C VAL A 98 12.87 -18.97 12.11
N PRO A 99 13.75 -18.29 12.86
CA PRO A 99 13.47 -17.94 14.25
C PRO A 99 12.39 -16.87 14.32
N VAL A 100 11.24 -17.23 14.88
CA VAL A 100 10.07 -16.36 15.09
C VAL A 100 9.59 -16.42 16.52
N LYS A 101 8.99 -15.32 16.98
CA LYS A 101 8.18 -15.27 18.21
C LYS A 101 6.72 -15.22 17.79
N VAL A 102 5.92 -16.13 18.30
CA VAL A 102 4.50 -16.25 17.96
C VAL A 102 3.66 -15.90 19.18
N TYR A 103 2.58 -15.17 18.95
CA TYR A 103 1.66 -14.68 19.97
C TYR A 103 0.23 -15.01 19.58
N GLU A 104 -0.57 -15.39 20.55
CA GLU A 104 -2.01 -15.56 20.40
C GLU A 104 -2.65 -14.18 20.17
N ASN A 105 -3.49 -14.08 19.15
CA ASN A 105 -4.25 -12.89 18.83
C ASN A 105 -5.66 -13.27 18.37
N PHE A 106 -6.38 -13.94 19.26
CA PHE A 106 -7.70 -14.48 18.99
C PHE A 106 -8.74 -13.38 18.89
N PHE A 107 -9.71 -13.58 18.00
CA PHE A 107 -10.79 -12.63 17.81
C PHE A 107 -12.14 -13.30 17.64
N ARG A 108 -13.20 -12.50 17.78
CA ARG A 108 -14.57 -12.89 17.44
C ARG A 108 -15.11 -11.90 16.43
N ASN A 109 -15.82 -12.40 15.42
CA ASN A 109 -16.59 -11.56 14.50
C ASN A 109 -18.04 -11.53 15.01
N GLU A 110 -18.46 -10.36 15.48
CA GLU A 110 -19.76 -10.14 16.09
C GLU A 110 -20.60 -9.23 15.18
N GLU A 111 -21.91 -9.20 15.42
CA GLU A 111 -22.81 -8.22 14.80
C GLU A 111 -22.84 -6.95 15.64
N GLU A 112 -22.77 -5.81 14.97
CA GLU A 112 -22.81 -4.50 15.62
C GLU A 112 -24.12 -3.77 15.33
N ASP A 113 -24.75 -3.31 16.42
CA ASP A 113 -25.90 -2.39 16.41
C ASP A 113 -25.46 -1.14 17.18
N TYR A 114 -24.90 -0.16 16.43
CA TYR A 114 -24.35 1.06 17.03
C TYR A 114 -25.41 2.09 17.36
N ASN A 115 -26.63 1.97 16.82
CA ASN A 115 -27.72 2.88 17.07
C ASN A 115 -28.73 2.33 18.12
N ASN A 116 -28.58 1.06 18.53
CA ASN A 116 -29.41 0.34 19.49
C ASN A 116 -30.90 0.24 19.07
N ASP A 117 -31.20 0.10 17.78
CA ASP A 117 -32.56 -0.10 17.28
C ASP A 117 -32.97 -1.59 17.22
N GLY A 118 -32.04 -2.49 17.45
CA GLY A 118 -32.24 -3.94 17.49
C GLY A 118 -31.98 -4.64 16.15
N GLU A 119 -31.51 -3.90 15.12
CA GLU A 119 -31.04 -4.45 13.86
C GLU A 119 -29.52 -4.20 13.75
N ALA A 120 -28.78 -5.18 13.25
CA ALA A 120 -27.35 -5.02 13.06
C ALA A 120 -27.05 -4.21 11.79
N GLU A 121 -26.28 -3.14 11.92
CA GLU A 121 -25.85 -2.34 10.78
C GLU A 121 -24.52 -2.80 10.18
N GLY A 122 -23.70 -3.52 10.94
CA GLY A 122 -22.37 -3.95 10.52
C GLY A 122 -21.84 -5.14 11.29
N ASN A 123 -20.57 -5.43 11.02
CA ASN A 123 -19.79 -6.43 11.74
C ASN A 123 -18.69 -5.75 12.54
N ILE A 124 -18.42 -6.27 13.72
CA ILE A 124 -17.34 -5.81 14.58
C ILE A 124 -16.41 -6.97 14.91
N ARG A 125 -15.12 -6.77 14.72
CA ARG A 125 -14.09 -7.72 15.12
C ARG A 125 -13.56 -7.35 16.49
N VAL A 126 -13.85 -8.19 17.47
CA VAL A 126 -13.52 -7.93 18.87
C VAL A 126 -12.28 -8.72 19.27
N TYR A 127 -11.31 -8.02 19.82
CA TYR A 127 -10.09 -8.57 20.39
C TYR A 127 -10.08 -8.39 21.91
N ALA A 128 -9.52 -9.35 22.64
CA ALA A 128 -9.10 -9.10 24.00
C ALA A 128 -7.85 -8.19 24.01
N LYS A 129 -7.72 -7.37 25.04
CA LYS A 129 -6.54 -6.50 25.19
C LYS A 129 -5.25 -7.33 25.15
N ASN A 130 -4.35 -6.97 24.24
CA ASN A 130 -3.04 -7.57 24.07
C ASN A 130 -1.96 -6.49 24.22
N ASP A 131 -0.92 -6.78 25.03
CA ASP A 131 0.18 -5.84 25.28
C ASP A 131 1.47 -6.22 24.50
N ASN A 132 1.46 -7.31 23.73
CA ASN A 132 2.64 -7.84 23.07
C ASN A 132 2.69 -7.56 21.57
N VAL A 133 1.56 -7.72 20.87
CA VAL A 133 1.46 -7.60 19.41
C VAL A 133 0.19 -6.86 19.02
N ASP A 134 0.17 -6.35 17.81
CA ASP A 134 -0.99 -5.64 17.22
C ASP A 134 -1.56 -4.59 18.18
N LEU A 135 -0.66 -3.74 18.70
CA LEU A 135 -0.99 -2.77 19.73
C LEU A 135 -1.96 -1.71 19.20
N ALA A 136 -2.91 -1.34 20.05
CA ALA A 136 -3.80 -0.23 19.80
C ALA A 136 -3.25 1.08 20.37
N CYS A 137 -3.35 2.15 19.60
CA CYS A 137 -3.10 3.52 20.05
C CYS A 137 -4.40 4.12 20.56
N LEU A 138 -4.43 4.57 21.80
CA LEU A 138 -5.56 5.32 22.35
C LEU A 138 -5.55 6.75 21.80
N LEU A 139 -6.66 7.16 21.18
CA LEU A 139 -6.81 8.48 20.57
C LEU A 139 -7.72 9.39 21.38
N ASP A 140 -8.75 8.82 22.02
CA ASP A 140 -9.64 9.55 22.94
C ASP A 140 -10.18 8.60 24.02
N GLY A 141 -10.52 9.11 25.20
CA GLY A 141 -11.07 8.33 26.30
C GLY A 141 -10.02 7.49 27.05
N ALA A 142 -10.35 6.22 27.30
CA ALA A 142 -9.52 5.28 28.07
C ALA A 142 -9.60 3.85 27.48
N PHE A 143 -8.66 2.99 27.79
CA PHE A 143 -8.77 1.56 27.50
C PHE A 143 -9.81 0.91 28.42
N PRO A 144 -10.52 -0.14 27.95
CA PRO A 144 -11.48 -0.90 28.75
C PRO A 144 -10.83 -1.51 30.01
N GLU A 145 -11.50 -1.34 31.17
CA GLU A 145 -11.08 -1.93 32.46
C GLU A 145 -12.14 -2.90 32.99
N LYS A 146 -13.38 -2.85 32.50
CA LYS A 146 -14.49 -3.70 32.93
C LYS A 146 -15.05 -4.51 31.77
N ALA A 147 -15.73 -5.59 32.09
CA ALA A 147 -16.30 -6.52 31.12
C ALA A 147 -17.38 -5.91 30.20
N ASP A 148 -18.03 -4.84 30.65
CA ASP A 148 -19.05 -4.09 29.90
C ASP A 148 -18.51 -2.84 29.20
N GLU A 149 -17.19 -2.68 29.15
CA GLU A 149 -16.51 -1.57 28.48
C GLU A 149 -15.88 -2.02 27.17
N ILE A 150 -15.94 -1.16 26.15
CA ILE A 150 -15.39 -1.39 24.82
C ILE A 150 -14.66 -0.14 24.32
N ALA A 151 -13.56 -0.33 23.61
CA ALA A 151 -12.90 0.69 22.82
C ALA A 151 -13.03 0.30 21.35
N ILE A 152 -13.52 1.21 20.52
CA ILE A 152 -13.80 0.99 19.09
C ILE A 152 -12.87 1.80 18.22
N ASP A 153 -12.79 1.43 16.92
CA ASP A 153 -11.96 2.18 15.99
C ASP A 153 -12.47 3.62 15.80
N ARG A 154 -11.54 4.57 15.83
CA ARG A 154 -11.87 6.01 15.69
C ARG A 154 -12.51 6.32 14.33
N MET A 155 -12.01 5.73 13.24
CA MET A 155 -12.53 6.03 11.90
C MET A 155 -13.97 5.51 11.75
N HIS A 156 -14.25 4.31 12.26
CA HIS A 156 -15.62 3.80 12.32
C HIS A 156 -16.52 4.72 13.15
N ALA A 157 -16.11 5.03 14.39
CA ALA A 157 -16.85 5.91 15.29
C ALA A 157 -17.20 7.28 14.68
N ASP A 158 -16.22 7.92 14.01
CA ASP A 158 -16.43 9.20 13.32
C ASP A 158 -17.43 9.09 12.16
N ASN A 159 -17.44 7.98 11.43
CA ASN A 159 -18.33 7.75 10.29
C ASN A 159 -19.78 7.48 10.72
N VAL A 160 -19.98 6.74 11.81
CA VAL A 160 -21.32 6.38 12.31
C VAL A 160 -21.85 7.36 13.38
N GLY A 161 -20.98 8.24 13.89
CA GLY A 161 -21.31 9.29 14.85
C GLY A 161 -21.32 8.86 16.32
N VAL A 162 -20.75 7.69 16.63
CA VAL A 162 -20.56 7.17 18.00
C VAL A 162 -19.45 7.92 18.72
N LYS A 163 -19.60 8.17 20.01
CA LYS A 163 -18.66 8.92 20.83
C LYS A 163 -18.33 8.19 22.12
N VAL A 164 -17.22 8.58 22.74
CA VAL A 164 -16.88 8.13 24.09
C VAL A 164 -18.01 8.50 25.06
N GLY A 165 -18.51 7.49 25.75
CA GLY A 165 -19.64 7.57 26.67
C GLY A 165 -20.95 7.00 26.15
N ASP A 166 -21.08 6.81 24.84
CA ASP A 166 -22.24 6.16 24.23
C ASP A 166 -22.26 4.65 24.53
N GLU A 167 -23.40 4.02 24.31
CA GLU A 167 -23.57 2.58 24.41
C GLU A 167 -23.83 2.01 23.01
N ILE A 168 -23.22 0.87 22.71
CA ILE A 168 -23.47 0.08 21.50
C ILE A 168 -23.87 -1.34 21.90
N SER A 169 -24.55 -2.04 21.02
CA SER A 169 -24.90 -3.44 21.21
C SER A 169 -24.03 -4.31 20.28
N VAL A 170 -23.36 -5.29 20.85
CA VAL A 170 -22.54 -6.27 20.14
C VAL A 170 -23.16 -7.64 20.32
N SER A 171 -23.74 -8.19 19.24
CA SER A 171 -24.51 -9.44 19.24
C SER A 171 -25.55 -9.51 20.37
N GLY A 172 -26.22 -8.38 20.63
CA GLY A 172 -27.27 -8.27 21.66
C GLY A 172 -26.79 -7.98 23.07
N GLN A 173 -25.48 -7.93 23.30
CA GLN A 173 -24.87 -7.53 24.57
C GLN A 173 -24.49 -6.04 24.51
N ARG A 174 -24.88 -5.28 25.53
CA ARG A 174 -24.56 -3.85 25.60
C ARG A 174 -23.16 -3.60 26.16
N PHE A 175 -22.42 -2.74 25.48
CA PHE A 175 -21.13 -2.26 25.89
C PHE A 175 -21.11 -0.74 25.94
N LYS A 176 -20.42 -0.19 26.92
CA LYS A 176 -20.16 1.24 27.00
C LYS A 176 -18.87 1.57 26.27
N VAL A 177 -18.94 2.46 25.30
CA VAL A 177 -17.77 2.97 24.59
C VAL A 177 -16.97 3.87 25.52
N VAL A 178 -15.79 3.41 25.96
CA VAL A 178 -14.92 4.14 26.87
C VAL A 178 -13.71 4.77 26.19
N GLY A 179 -13.37 4.33 24.97
CA GLY A 179 -12.26 4.87 24.22
C GLY A 179 -12.41 4.73 22.72
N LEU A 180 -11.68 5.60 22.02
CA LEU A 180 -11.46 5.51 20.57
C LEU A 180 -10.00 5.15 20.32
N ILE A 181 -9.80 4.10 19.52
CA ILE A 181 -8.48 3.52 19.27
C ILE A 181 -8.18 3.48 17.77
N ALA A 182 -6.91 3.24 17.46
CA ALA A 182 -6.44 2.81 16.15
C ALA A 182 -5.44 1.67 16.35
N TYR A 183 -5.70 0.54 15.70
CA TYR A 183 -4.80 -0.61 15.71
C TYR A 183 -3.69 -0.44 14.69
N VAL A 184 -2.50 -0.93 15.03
CA VAL A 184 -1.32 -0.85 14.14
C VAL A 184 -1.47 -1.72 12.88
N ASN A 185 -2.27 -2.77 12.96
CA ASN A 185 -2.55 -3.71 11.87
C ASN A 185 -3.85 -3.41 11.12
N TYR A 186 -4.57 -2.33 11.45
CA TYR A 186 -5.79 -1.88 10.79
C TYR A 186 -5.72 -0.39 10.44
N ALA A 187 -4.70 0.01 9.66
CA ALA A 187 -4.68 1.37 9.08
C ALA A 187 -5.87 1.61 8.15
N THR A 188 -6.43 0.54 7.60
CA THR A 188 -7.71 0.50 6.87
C THR A 188 -8.56 -0.66 7.38
N LEU A 189 -9.87 -0.44 7.49
CA LEU A 189 -10.82 -1.39 8.06
C LEU A 189 -11.27 -2.43 7.01
N HIS A 190 -10.32 -3.26 6.53
CA HIS A 190 -10.64 -4.42 5.71
C HIS A 190 -11.15 -5.57 6.58
N GLU A 191 -12.33 -6.08 6.28
CA GLU A 191 -12.88 -7.23 7.00
C GLU A 191 -12.11 -8.51 6.66
N LYS A 192 -11.75 -8.67 5.38
CA LYS A 192 -10.98 -9.81 4.87
C LYS A 192 -9.75 -9.33 4.10
N SER A 193 -8.71 -10.14 4.12
CA SER A 193 -7.48 -9.90 3.36
C SER A 193 -7.68 -9.87 1.85
N THR A 194 -8.74 -10.51 1.36
CA THR A 194 -9.11 -10.57 -0.06
C THR A 194 -10.01 -9.43 -0.52
N ASP A 195 -10.43 -8.55 0.39
CA ASP A 195 -11.30 -7.43 0.03
C ASP A 195 -10.50 -6.37 -0.73
N MET A 196 -11.00 -5.98 -1.89
CA MET A 196 -10.38 -4.92 -2.71
C MET A 196 -10.63 -3.52 -2.15
N MET A 197 -11.62 -3.37 -1.29
CA MET A 197 -12.05 -2.10 -0.69
C MET A 197 -12.49 -2.34 0.74
N PHE A 198 -12.19 -1.43 1.63
CA PHE A 198 -12.68 -1.45 3.00
C PHE A 198 -13.96 -0.61 3.14
N ASP A 199 -14.77 -0.95 4.13
CA ASP A 199 -16.00 -0.21 4.47
C ASP A 199 -16.03 0.09 5.97
N ALA A 200 -15.54 1.26 6.33
CA ALA A 200 -15.45 1.72 7.72
C ALA A 200 -16.81 2.10 8.35
N ILE A 201 -17.91 1.92 7.63
CA ILE A 201 -19.26 2.06 8.18
C ILE A 201 -19.81 0.70 8.62
N LYS A 202 -19.49 -0.35 7.83
CA LYS A 202 -20.02 -1.70 8.03
C LYS A 202 -19.08 -2.65 8.76
N PHE A 203 -17.85 -2.26 8.92
CA PHE A 203 -16.86 -3.05 9.64
C PHE A 203 -16.09 -2.20 10.63
N ASP A 204 -16.01 -2.70 11.85
CA ASP A 204 -15.29 -2.11 12.98
C ASP A 204 -14.31 -3.10 13.59
N VAL A 205 -13.33 -2.56 14.31
CA VAL A 205 -12.36 -3.33 15.10
C VAL A 205 -12.31 -2.78 16.52
N ALA A 206 -12.55 -3.63 17.48
CA ALA A 206 -12.69 -3.22 18.87
C ALA A 206 -11.81 -3.99 19.83
N MET A 207 -11.57 -3.37 20.97
CA MET A 207 -10.88 -3.94 22.12
C MET A 207 -11.82 -4.01 23.32
N VAL A 208 -11.79 -5.15 24.00
CA VAL A 208 -12.45 -5.37 25.29
C VAL A 208 -11.47 -5.97 26.30
N THR A 209 -11.88 -6.07 27.56
CA THR A 209 -11.13 -6.89 28.55
C THR A 209 -11.26 -8.37 28.21
N GLN A 210 -10.40 -9.23 28.79
CA GLN A 210 -10.54 -10.69 28.63
C GLN A 210 -11.90 -11.19 29.11
N GLU A 211 -12.42 -10.64 30.21
CA GLU A 211 -13.76 -10.99 30.74
C GLU A 211 -14.87 -10.57 29.77
N GLY A 212 -14.74 -9.41 29.13
CA GLY A 212 -15.65 -8.94 28.10
C GLY A 212 -15.62 -9.85 26.86
N PHE A 213 -14.44 -10.26 26.43
CA PHE A 213 -14.24 -11.19 25.31
C PHE A 213 -14.87 -12.57 25.58
N ASP A 214 -14.70 -13.10 26.79
CA ASP A 214 -15.24 -14.40 27.21
C ASP A 214 -16.77 -14.37 27.35
N SER A 215 -17.35 -13.18 27.57
CA SER A 215 -18.81 -13.00 27.65
C SER A 215 -19.52 -13.06 26.30
N LEU A 216 -18.80 -12.91 25.19
CA LEU A 216 -19.33 -13.01 23.84
C LEU A 216 -19.53 -14.47 23.44
N HIS A 217 -20.49 -14.75 22.55
CA HIS A 217 -20.96 -16.11 22.30
C HIS A 217 -20.65 -16.66 20.90
N LYS A 218 -20.28 -15.81 19.92
CA LYS A 218 -19.90 -16.32 18.60
C LYS A 218 -18.55 -17.05 18.64
N THR A 219 -18.28 -17.83 17.63
CA THR A 219 -17.06 -18.68 17.52
C THR A 219 -15.79 -17.84 17.65
N VAL A 220 -14.83 -18.34 18.42
CA VAL A 220 -13.49 -17.79 18.48
C VAL A 220 -12.72 -18.17 17.23
N HIS A 221 -12.12 -17.19 16.59
CA HIS A 221 -11.15 -17.41 15.53
C HIS A 221 -9.75 -17.43 16.14
N TYR A 222 -9.07 -18.56 15.97
CA TYR A 222 -7.74 -18.76 16.51
C TYR A 222 -6.71 -18.21 15.54
N ALA A 223 -6.32 -16.95 15.75
CA ALA A 223 -5.30 -16.27 14.97
C ALA A 223 -4.01 -16.13 15.78
N TYR A 224 -2.88 -16.22 15.08
CA TYR A 224 -1.55 -16.10 15.68
C TYR A 224 -0.75 -15.05 14.91
N THR A 225 -0.23 -14.09 15.64
CA THR A 225 0.66 -13.07 15.07
C THR A 225 2.11 -13.43 15.40
N TRP A 226 3.02 -13.27 14.45
CA TRP A 226 4.44 -13.57 14.66
C TRP A 226 5.34 -12.38 14.36
N ASN A 227 6.46 -12.35 15.09
CA ASN A 227 7.56 -11.42 14.84
C ASN A 227 8.83 -12.20 14.55
N TYR A 228 9.60 -11.79 13.56
CA TYR A 228 10.93 -12.33 13.33
C TYR A 228 11.88 -11.89 14.45
N VAL A 229 12.71 -12.81 14.95
CA VAL A 229 13.74 -12.49 15.97
C VAL A 229 14.75 -11.50 15.37
N ASP A 230 15.16 -11.74 14.11
CA ASP A 230 15.99 -10.84 13.35
C ASP A 230 15.10 -10.05 12.37
N THR A 231 14.88 -8.78 12.67
CA THR A 231 14.04 -7.91 11.84
C THR A 231 14.58 -7.81 10.41
N PRO A 232 13.78 -8.11 9.38
CA PRO A 232 14.21 -7.98 7.99
C PRO A 232 14.63 -6.54 7.66
N ALA A 233 15.70 -6.39 6.88
CA ALA A 233 16.25 -5.08 6.51
C ALA A 233 15.39 -4.37 5.44
N ASP A 234 14.77 -5.14 4.56
CA ASP A 234 13.91 -4.65 3.47
C ASP A 234 12.78 -5.64 3.14
N GLU A 235 11.93 -5.27 2.19
CA GLU A 235 10.79 -6.10 1.77
C GLU A 235 11.22 -7.40 1.07
N VAL A 236 12.37 -7.41 0.40
CA VAL A 236 12.89 -8.61 -0.27
C VAL A 236 13.31 -9.65 0.76
N GLU A 237 14.02 -9.22 1.79
CA GLU A 237 14.39 -10.09 2.91
C GLU A 237 13.17 -10.53 3.69
N GLN A 238 12.19 -9.64 3.90
CA GLN A 238 10.93 -9.98 4.56
C GLN A 238 10.17 -11.06 3.80
N LYS A 239 10.10 -10.95 2.47
CA LYS A 239 9.46 -11.96 1.65
C LYS A 239 10.19 -13.30 1.72
N ALA A 240 11.51 -13.30 1.59
CA ALA A 240 12.31 -14.53 1.68
C ALA A 240 12.10 -15.24 3.02
N LYS A 241 12.19 -14.52 4.14
CA LYS A 241 11.92 -15.08 5.48
C LYS A 241 10.47 -15.57 5.64
N SER A 242 9.52 -14.89 5.00
CA SER A 242 8.12 -15.29 5.01
C SER A 242 7.90 -16.58 4.21
N ASP A 243 8.51 -16.70 3.05
CA ASP A 243 8.44 -17.89 2.22
C ASP A 243 9.07 -19.10 2.96
N ASP A 244 10.24 -18.90 3.59
CA ASP A 244 10.89 -19.93 4.42
C ASP A 244 10.01 -20.33 5.61
N PHE A 245 9.40 -19.35 6.29
CA PHE A 245 8.51 -19.64 7.41
C PHE A 245 7.22 -20.34 6.97
N MET A 246 6.66 -19.98 5.83
CA MET A 246 5.50 -20.65 5.24
C MET A 246 5.82 -22.10 4.91
N ASN A 247 6.97 -22.37 4.29
CA ASN A 247 7.42 -23.72 4.00
C ASN A 247 7.61 -24.57 5.28
N ALA A 248 8.16 -23.95 6.33
CA ALA A 248 8.28 -24.57 7.65
C ALA A 248 6.92 -24.94 8.23
N LEU A 249 5.96 -24.03 8.16
CA LEU A 249 4.60 -24.25 8.64
C LEU A 249 3.90 -25.37 7.87
N LEU A 250 3.98 -25.34 6.52
CA LEU A 250 3.34 -26.34 5.68
C LEU A 250 3.88 -27.74 5.97
N THR A 251 5.19 -27.87 6.19
CA THR A 251 5.78 -29.14 6.60
C THR A 251 5.15 -29.65 7.89
N GLN A 252 4.97 -28.77 8.88
CA GLN A 252 4.36 -29.15 10.15
C GLN A 252 2.85 -29.43 10.04
N VAL A 253 2.14 -28.64 9.23
CA VAL A 253 0.71 -28.85 8.94
C VAL A 253 0.48 -30.23 8.32
N VAL A 254 1.29 -30.61 7.33
CA VAL A 254 1.23 -31.94 6.70
C VAL A 254 1.55 -33.06 7.72
N CYS A 255 2.56 -32.86 8.57
CA CYS A 255 2.91 -33.85 9.62
C CYS A 255 1.81 -34.03 10.67
N ALA A 256 1.11 -32.93 11.00
CA ALA A 256 0.15 -32.92 12.11
C ALA A 256 -1.30 -33.19 11.66
N ASP A 257 -1.53 -33.38 10.36
CA ASP A 257 -2.87 -33.54 9.77
C ASP A 257 -3.83 -32.40 10.20
N ILE A 258 -3.33 -31.15 10.13
CA ILE A 258 -4.04 -29.93 10.50
C ILE A 258 -4.28 -29.10 9.24
N GLU A 259 -5.31 -28.28 9.25
CA GLU A 259 -5.59 -27.31 8.19
C GLU A 259 -5.07 -25.91 8.58
N LEU A 260 -4.31 -25.28 7.70
CA LEU A 260 -3.94 -23.87 7.81
C LEU A 260 -4.95 -23.06 7.00
N GLU A 261 -5.87 -22.36 7.69
CA GLU A 261 -6.96 -21.63 7.02
C GLU A 261 -6.46 -20.44 6.22
N ASP A 262 -5.52 -19.66 6.76
CA ASP A 262 -4.97 -18.48 6.10
C ASP A 262 -3.54 -18.19 6.59
N TYR A 263 -2.72 -17.61 5.71
CA TYR A 263 -1.37 -17.14 6.03
C TYR A 263 -1.16 -15.77 5.43
N MET A 264 -1.14 -14.75 6.27
CA MET A 264 -1.07 -13.36 5.83
C MET A 264 0.23 -12.68 6.31
N PRO A 265 1.29 -12.61 5.48
CA PRO A 265 2.48 -11.85 5.82
C PRO A 265 2.21 -10.35 5.74
N ARG A 266 2.96 -9.57 6.52
CA ARG A 266 2.78 -8.12 6.63
C ARG A 266 2.79 -7.42 5.26
N TYR A 267 3.73 -7.76 4.36
CA TYR A 267 3.84 -7.12 3.06
C TYR A 267 2.64 -7.36 2.14
N ALA A 268 1.89 -8.43 2.37
CA ALA A 268 0.68 -8.76 1.60
C ALA A 268 -0.63 -8.33 2.29
N ASN A 269 -0.56 -7.80 3.53
CA ASN A 269 -1.75 -7.42 4.28
C ASN A 269 -2.28 -6.04 3.85
N PRO A 270 -3.43 -5.95 3.14
CA PRO A 270 -3.98 -4.68 2.69
C PRO A 270 -4.40 -3.77 3.84
N ALA A 271 -4.86 -4.33 4.97
CA ALA A 271 -5.24 -3.54 6.13
C ALA A 271 -4.08 -2.72 6.71
N ILE A 272 -2.84 -3.20 6.54
CA ILE A 272 -1.62 -2.49 6.96
C ILE A 272 -1.10 -1.57 5.85
N ASN A 273 -0.98 -2.11 4.61
CA ASN A 273 -0.17 -1.48 3.57
C ASN A 273 -0.92 -0.46 2.73
N PHE A 274 -2.24 -0.62 2.54
CA PHE A 274 -3.03 0.25 1.67
C PHE A 274 -2.84 1.74 1.95
N ALA A 275 -2.91 2.15 3.23
CA ALA A 275 -2.71 3.54 3.62
C ALA A 275 -1.27 4.03 3.34
N THR A 276 -0.27 3.18 3.57
CA THR A 276 1.14 3.51 3.35
C THR A 276 1.45 3.63 1.86
N ASP A 277 0.90 2.75 1.03
CA ASP A 277 1.09 2.74 -0.42
C ASP A 277 0.43 3.95 -1.06
N ASP A 278 -0.78 4.30 -0.61
CA ASP A 278 -1.48 5.51 -1.07
C ASP A 278 -0.69 6.78 -0.70
N MET A 279 -0.24 6.90 0.56
CA MET A 279 0.63 8.01 0.97
C MET A 279 1.96 8.03 0.20
N GLY A 280 2.51 6.87 -0.15
CA GLY A 280 3.70 6.72 -0.99
C GLY A 280 3.47 7.24 -2.40
N SER A 281 2.35 6.88 -3.00
CA SER A 281 1.92 7.35 -4.32
C SER A 281 1.68 8.86 -4.34
N ASP A 282 1.01 9.41 -3.33
CA ASP A 282 0.80 10.85 -3.16
C ASP A 282 2.13 11.61 -3.01
N LYS A 283 3.06 11.06 -2.23
CA LYS A 283 4.42 11.61 -2.08
C LYS A 283 5.17 11.62 -3.41
N ALA A 284 5.09 10.56 -4.20
CA ALA A 284 5.73 10.46 -5.51
C ALA A 284 5.13 11.48 -6.50
N MET A 285 3.79 11.55 -6.57
CA MET A 285 3.08 12.51 -7.42
C MET A 285 3.39 13.96 -7.00
N GLY A 286 3.36 14.25 -5.70
CA GLY A 286 3.74 15.55 -5.14
C GLY A 286 5.20 15.92 -5.46
N GLY A 287 6.10 14.95 -5.47
CA GLY A 287 7.49 15.11 -5.89
C GLY A 287 7.62 15.56 -7.33
N VAL A 288 6.93 14.92 -8.26
CA VAL A 288 6.91 15.29 -9.68
C VAL A 288 6.35 16.71 -9.89
N LEU A 289 5.26 17.04 -9.17
CA LEU A 289 4.68 18.40 -9.23
C LEU A 289 5.66 19.44 -8.69
N LEU A 290 6.38 19.13 -7.61
CA LEU A 290 7.42 20.01 -7.07
C LEU A 290 8.54 20.24 -8.07
N ASP A 291 9.03 19.21 -8.74
CA ASP A 291 10.09 19.33 -9.76
C ASP A 291 9.64 20.21 -10.93
N ILE A 292 8.43 20.04 -11.41
CA ILE A 292 7.83 20.90 -12.45
C ILE A 292 7.78 22.36 -11.97
N LEU A 293 7.33 22.61 -10.73
CA LEU A 293 7.29 23.95 -10.14
C LEU A 293 8.67 24.59 -10.05
N ILE A 294 9.68 23.84 -9.61
CA ILE A 294 11.07 24.31 -9.52
C ILE A 294 11.57 24.76 -10.88
N VAL A 295 11.32 23.99 -11.94
CA VAL A 295 11.71 24.34 -13.32
C VAL A 295 10.99 25.62 -13.77
N ILE A 296 9.70 25.75 -13.52
CA ILE A 296 8.93 26.95 -13.87
C ILE A 296 9.47 28.19 -13.14
N ILE A 297 9.71 28.07 -11.84
CA ILE A 297 10.24 29.16 -11.02
C ILE A 297 11.63 29.58 -11.50
N ALA A 298 12.52 28.63 -11.76
CA ALA A 298 13.85 28.91 -12.29
C ALA A 298 13.79 29.68 -13.61
N PHE A 299 12.86 29.31 -14.47
CA PHE A 299 12.62 29.97 -15.73
C PHE A 299 12.06 31.42 -15.55
N ILE A 300 11.08 31.59 -14.65
CA ILE A 300 10.52 32.90 -14.31
C ILE A 300 11.62 33.86 -13.80
N PHE A 301 12.48 33.37 -12.90
CA PHE A 301 13.60 34.15 -12.38
C PHE A 301 14.58 34.53 -13.50
N ALA A 302 14.94 33.59 -14.38
CA ALA A 302 15.82 33.89 -15.51
C ALA A 302 15.30 35.02 -16.42
N VAL A 303 14.01 34.99 -16.71
CA VAL A 303 13.34 36.01 -17.54
C VAL A 303 13.23 37.34 -16.79
N THR A 304 12.83 37.31 -15.53
CA THR A 304 12.65 38.50 -14.71
C THR A 304 13.96 39.27 -14.55
N ILE A 305 15.04 38.58 -14.15
CA ILE A 305 16.35 39.21 -13.98
C ILE A 305 16.91 39.75 -15.31
N SER A 306 16.71 38.99 -16.41
CA SER A 306 17.10 39.45 -17.74
C SER A 306 16.37 40.75 -18.14
N ASN A 307 15.08 40.82 -17.90
CA ASN A 307 14.26 42.01 -18.19
C ASN A 307 14.64 43.20 -17.30
N THR A 308 14.94 42.96 -16.02
CA THR A 308 15.40 44.02 -15.09
C THR A 308 16.71 44.63 -15.59
N ILE A 309 17.70 43.78 -15.95
CA ILE A 309 18.98 44.27 -16.50
C ILE A 309 18.79 45.03 -17.80
N VAL A 310 17.86 44.64 -18.67
CA VAL A 310 17.55 45.35 -19.92
C VAL A 310 16.90 46.70 -19.64
N LYS A 311 15.98 46.77 -18.67
CA LYS A 311 15.33 48.04 -18.27
C LYS A 311 16.32 49.03 -17.66
N GLU A 312 17.25 48.54 -16.87
CA GLU A 312 18.27 49.35 -16.19
C GLU A 312 19.56 49.49 -16.99
N ALA A 313 19.55 49.14 -18.27
CA ALA A 313 20.73 49.11 -19.10
C ALA A 313 21.51 50.44 -19.13
N SER A 314 20.83 51.60 -19.20
CA SER A 314 21.49 52.91 -19.18
C SER A 314 22.20 53.17 -17.84
N THR A 315 21.55 52.84 -16.73
CA THR A 315 22.13 52.97 -15.37
C THR A 315 23.35 52.08 -15.22
N ILE A 316 23.27 50.81 -15.63
CA ILE A 316 24.37 49.87 -15.63
C ILE A 316 25.52 50.38 -16.51
N GLY A 317 25.20 50.91 -17.70
CA GLY A 317 26.18 51.47 -18.62
C GLY A 317 26.92 52.66 -18.03
N THR A 318 26.21 53.56 -17.37
CA THR A 318 26.79 54.73 -16.67
C THR A 318 27.66 54.31 -15.51
N LEU A 319 27.18 53.43 -14.63
CA LEU A 319 27.98 52.93 -13.49
C LEU A 319 29.26 52.25 -13.97
N ARG A 320 29.20 51.46 -15.02
CA ARG A 320 30.39 50.82 -15.60
C ARG A 320 31.33 51.80 -16.25
N ALA A 321 30.82 52.86 -16.88
CA ALA A 321 31.63 53.95 -17.43
C ALA A 321 32.31 54.76 -16.32
N SER A 322 31.69 54.88 -15.15
CA SER A 322 32.22 55.53 -13.94
C SER A 322 33.22 54.68 -13.15
N GLY A 323 33.53 53.43 -13.60
CA GLY A 323 34.58 52.62 -13.02
C GLY A 323 34.10 51.43 -12.17
N TYR A 324 32.79 51.21 -12.00
CA TYR A 324 32.27 50.03 -11.30
C TYR A 324 32.64 48.75 -12.04
N THR A 325 33.09 47.77 -11.25
CA THR A 325 33.49 46.45 -11.78
C THR A 325 32.29 45.59 -12.13
N ARG A 326 32.49 44.56 -12.98
CA ARG A 326 31.45 43.58 -13.29
C ARG A 326 31.02 42.80 -12.03
N GLY A 327 31.98 42.50 -11.13
CA GLY A 327 31.72 41.75 -9.91
C GLY A 327 30.82 42.50 -8.94
N GLU A 328 31.00 43.82 -8.78
CA GLU A 328 30.15 44.64 -7.92
C GLU A 328 28.70 44.67 -8.43
N LEU A 329 28.51 44.81 -9.71
CA LEU A 329 27.17 44.79 -10.31
C LEU A 329 26.54 43.40 -10.23
N VAL A 330 27.29 42.32 -10.47
CA VAL A 330 26.79 40.95 -10.29
C VAL A 330 26.31 40.75 -8.86
N ARG A 331 27.13 41.16 -7.86
CA ARG A 331 26.77 41.04 -6.42
C ARG A 331 25.52 41.84 -6.07
N HIS A 332 25.39 43.05 -6.64
CA HIS A 332 24.21 43.88 -6.43
C HIS A 332 22.92 43.23 -6.99
N TYR A 333 22.96 42.82 -8.26
CA TYR A 333 21.76 42.28 -8.92
C TYR A 333 21.37 40.86 -8.42
N ILE A 334 22.30 40.10 -7.85
CA ILE A 334 22.00 38.77 -7.28
C ILE A 334 21.44 38.85 -5.84
N SER A 335 21.74 39.94 -5.13
CA SER A 335 21.34 40.07 -3.70
C SER A 335 19.83 40.02 -3.50
N MET A 336 19.06 40.73 -4.33
CA MET A 336 17.59 40.77 -4.21
C MET A 336 16.94 39.38 -4.45
N PRO A 337 17.22 38.68 -5.56
CA PRO A 337 16.70 37.33 -5.74
C PRO A 337 17.06 36.39 -4.60
N VAL A 338 18.30 36.46 -4.08
CA VAL A 338 18.74 35.61 -2.97
C VAL A 338 17.95 35.92 -1.69
N ILE A 339 17.82 37.19 -1.33
CA ILE A 339 17.08 37.61 -0.12
C ILE A 339 15.61 37.14 -0.22
N VAL A 340 14.97 37.41 -1.35
CA VAL A 340 13.56 37.02 -1.57
C VAL A 340 13.39 35.51 -1.48
N THR A 341 14.28 34.74 -2.10
CA THR A 341 14.16 33.27 -2.07
C THR A 341 14.40 32.70 -0.66
N LEU A 342 15.38 33.23 0.08
CA LEU A 342 15.63 32.79 1.46
C LEU A 342 14.45 33.14 2.38
N LEU A 343 13.89 34.35 2.26
CA LEU A 343 12.70 34.72 3.02
C LEU A 343 11.50 33.82 2.65
N ALA A 344 11.28 33.60 1.36
CA ALA A 344 10.20 32.72 0.89
C ALA A 344 10.38 31.28 1.40
N ALA A 345 11.61 30.75 1.35
CA ALA A 345 11.92 29.43 1.88
C ALA A 345 11.69 29.33 3.40
N CYS A 346 12.09 30.36 4.15
CA CYS A 346 11.86 30.42 5.60
C CYS A 346 10.35 30.45 5.92
N ILE A 347 9.60 31.34 5.28
CA ILE A 347 8.14 31.43 5.45
C ILE A 347 7.46 30.13 5.03
N GLY A 348 7.86 29.56 3.89
CA GLY A 348 7.31 28.30 3.37
C GLY A 348 7.52 27.14 4.35
N ASN A 349 8.71 27.01 4.95
CA ASN A 349 8.98 25.99 5.96
C ASN A 349 8.13 26.20 7.22
N ILE A 350 8.03 27.45 7.71
CA ILE A 350 7.20 27.74 8.89
C ILE A 350 5.74 27.38 8.62
N LEU A 351 5.18 27.81 7.50
CA LEU A 351 3.80 27.50 7.13
C LEU A 351 3.59 25.99 6.89
N GLY A 352 4.56 25.32 6.25
CA GLY A 352 4.52 23.89 6.01
C GLY A 352 4.40 23.08 7.30
N TYR A 353 5.28 23.37 8.27
CA TYR A 353 5.31 22.64 9.55
C TYR A 353 4.27 23.13 10.58
N THR A 354 3.54 24.22 10.34
CA THR A 354 2.52 24.71 11.28
C THR A 354 1.10 24.60 10.76
N VAL A 355 0.84 25.13 9.58
CA VAL A 355 -0.52 25.24 9.02
C VAL A 355 -0.83 24.09 8.08
N PHE A 356 -0.02 23.95 7.03
CA PHE A 356 -0.34 22.99 5.95
C PHE A 356 -0.22 21.53 6.39
N LYS A 357 0.65 21.22 7.35
CA LYS A 357 0.70 19.88 7.91
C LYS A 357 -0.66 19.43 8.47
N ASN A 358 -1.36 20.33 9.18
CA ASN A 358 -2.65 19.97 9.80
C ASN A 358 -3.73 19.72 8.73
N VAL A 359 -3.66 20.42 7.60
CA VAL A 359 -4.57 20.16 6.46
C VAL A 359 -4.33 18.77 5.89
N VAL A 360 -3.07 18.41 5.65
CA VAL A 360 -2.70 17.10 5.11
C VAL A 360 -3.00 15.98 6.11
N VAL A 361 -2.64 16.18 7.38
CA VAL A 361 -2.97 15.22 8.44
C VAL A 361 -4.47 15.00 8.52
N GLY A 362 -5.28 16.06 8.54
CA GLY A 362 -6.75 15.95 8.57
C GLY A 362 -7.31 15.17 7.37
N MET A 363 -6.72 15.34 6.18
CA MET A 363 -7.12 14.59 4.99
C MET A 363 -6.90 13.08 5.19
N TYR A 364 -5.73 12.67 5.66
CA TYR A 364 -5.45 11.26 5.90
C TYR A 364 -6.22 10.68 7.09
N TYR A 365 -6.44 11.45 8.14
CA TYR A 365 -7.26 11.01 9.28
C TYR A 365 -8.73 10.79 8.90
N ASN A 366 -9.24 11.53 7.93
CA ASN A 366 -10.60 11.30 7.41
C ASN A 366 -10.70 10.07 6.49
N SER A 367 -9.56 9.58 5.99
CA SER A 367 -9.52 8.47 5.04
C SER A 367 -9.05 7.16 5.66
N TYR A 368 -8.32 7.22 6.78
CA TYR A 368 -7.65 6.05 7.37
C TYR A 368 -7.71 6.06 8.90
N SER A 369 -7.66 4.86 9.48
CA SER A 369 -7.49 4.68 10.92
C SER A 369 -6.01 4.77 11.29
N LEU A 370 -5.58 5.94 11.71
CA LEU A 370 -4.18 6.23 11.98
C LEU A 370 -3.94 6.54 13.45
N PRO A 371 -2.78 6.15 14.01
CA PRO A 371 -2.39 6.49 15.37
C PRO A 371 -2.11 8.00 15.50
N THR A 372 -1.86 8.46 16.71
CA THR A 372 -1.58 9.87 17.01
C THR A 372 -0.42 10.40 16.19
N TYR A 373 -0.68 11.47 15.43
CA TYR A 373 0.33 12.10 14.59
C TYR A 373 1.44 12.74 15.40
N GLN A 374 2.68 12.43 15.04
CA GLN A 374 3.87 13.08 15.58
C GLN A 374 4.65 13.79 14.47
N THR A 375 4.94 15.07 14.68
CA THR A 375 5.72 15.84 13.71
C THR A 375 7.20 15.48 13.84
N VAL A 376 7.75 14.87 12.82
CA VAL A 376 9.18 14.57 12.71
C VAL A 376 9.81 15.47 11.66
N TRP A 377 10.98 16.06 11.97
CA TRP A 377 11.73 16.81 10.98
C TRP A 377 12.33 15.85 9.94
N ASN A 378 12.02 16.09 8.67
CA ASN A 378 12.49 15.28 7.55
C ASN A 378 13.60 16.03 6.79
N PRO A 379 14.88 15.59 6.89
CA PRO A 379 16.00 16.23 6.20
C PRO A 379 15.88 16.16 4.67
N ASP A 380 15.36 15.07 4.13
CA ASP A 380 15.18 14.88 2.68
C ASP A 380 14.14 15.85 2.11
N ALA A 381 13.02 16.00 2.80
CA ALA A 381 12.01 17.00 2.44
C ALA A 381 12.59 18.42 2.48
N PHE A 382 13.33 18.77 3.54
CA PHE A 382 13.99 20.07 3.63
C PHE A 382 15.00 20.31 2.51
N PHE A 383 15.79 19.29 2.17
CA PHE A 383 16.74 19.37 1.06
C PHE A 383 16.04 19.62 -0.27
N LYS A 384 15.00 18.87 -0.59
CA LYS A 384 14.25 18.99 -1.85
C LYS A 384 13.46 20.29 -1.95
N THR A 385 12.82 20.75 -0.89
CA THR A 385 11.94 21.92 -0.91
C THR A 385 12.67 23.25 -0.65
N THR A 386 13.84 23.22 -0.02
CA THR A 386 14.58 24.43 0.38
C THR A 386 15.92 24.55 -0.33
N ILE A 387 16.81 23.56 -0.15
CA ILE A 387 18.18 23.64 -0.64
C ILE A 387 18.23 23.63 -2.17
N ILE A 388 17.55 22.66 -2.81
CA ILE A 388 17.57 22.55 -4.28
C ILE A 388 17.01 23.82 -4.93
N PRO A 389 15.81 24.36 -4.57
CA PRO A 389 15.29 25.60 -5.15
C PRO A 389 16.22 26.81 -4.94
N VAL A 390 16.81 26.97 -3.76
CA VAL A 390 17.73 28.08 -3.46
C VAL A 390 19.00 27.98 -4.33
N VAL A 391 19.62 26.81 -4.40
CA VAL A 391 20.83 26.59 -5.21
C VAL A 391 20.53 26.78 -6.70
N LEU A 392 19.42 26.23 -7.18
CA LEU A 392 19.01 26.35 -8.58
C LEU A 392 18.72 27.80 -8.94
N MET A 393 17.99 28.53 -8.09
CA MET A 393 17.72 29.95 -8.27
C MET A 393 19.03 30.76 -8.32
N LEU A 394 19.95 30.50 -7.37
CA LEU A 394 21.25 31.15 -7.35
C LEU A 394 22.03 30.88 -8.65
N ALA A 395 22.12 29.63 -9.07
CA ALA A 395 22.83 29.23 -10.27
C ALA A 395 22.26 29.87 -11.54
N VAL A 396 20.93 29.81 -11.72
CA VAL A 396 20.25 30.37 -12.88
C VAL A 396 20.42 31.89 -12.96
N ASN A 397 20.17 32.60 -11.84
CA ASN A 397 20.35 34.06 -11.81
C ASN A 397 21.81 34.47 -12.05
N LEU A 398 22.77 33.78 -11.42
CA LEU A 398 24.19 34.04 -11.58
C LEU A 398 24.62 33.87 -13.03
N VAL A 399 24.23 32.78 -13.69
CA VAL A 399 24.54 32.54 -15.11
C VAL A 399 23.95 33.65 -16.00
N VAL A 400 22.68 34.02 -15.78
CA VAL A 400 22.03 35.06 -16.56
C VAL A 400 22.70 36.43 -16.36
N ILE A 401 22.96 36.82 -15.10
CA ILE A 401 23.59 38.11 -14.77
C ILE A 401 25.00 38.16 -15.34
N ILE A 402 25.84 37.14 -15.14
CA ILE A 402 27.21 37.09 -15.68
C ILE A 402 27.17 37.18 -17.20
N LYS A 403 26.27 36.44 -17.87
CA LYS A 403 26.12 36.49 -19.33
C LYS A 403 25.75 37.89 -19.80
N MET A 404 24.83 38.58 -19.13
CA MET A 404 24.41 39.95 -19.45
C MET A 404 25.53 40.95 -19.17
N MET A 405 26.27 40.82 -18.05
CA MET A 405 27.37 41.76 -17.70
C MET A 405 28.61 41.60 -18.57
N ARG A 406 28.69 40.64 -19.50
CA ARG A 406 29.74 40.52 -20.49
C ARG A 406 29.68 41.62 -21.56
N HIS A 407 28.54 42.29 -21.74
CA HIS A 407 28.39 43.42 -22.66
C HIS A 407 29.26 44.62 -22.26
N THR A 408 29.68 45.43 -23.25
CA THR A 408 30.48 46.61 -23.01
C THR A 408 29.62 47.76 -22.47
N PRO A 409 30.17 48.77 -21.74
CA PRO A 409 29.42 49.96 -21.29
C PRO A 409 28.68 50.65 -22.41
N LEU A 410 29.30 50.74 -23.58
CA LEU A 410 28.70 51.36 -24.77
C LEU A 410 27.47 50.58 -25.29
N GLN A 411 27.50 49.24 -25.23
CA GLN A 411 26.35 48.41 -25.59
C GLN A 411 25.17 48.61 -24.62
N PHE A 412 25.47 48.76 -23.33
CA PHE A 412 24.46 49.09 -22.33
C PHE A 412 23.82 50.45 -22.58
N LEU A 413 24.62 51.50 -22.79
CA LEU A 413 24.14 52.85 -23.06
C LEU A 413 23.32 52.95 -24.36
N ARG A 414 23.69 52.16 -25.38
CA ARG A 414 22.95 52.10 -26.66
C ARG A 414 21.77 51.15 -26.64
N HIS A 415 21.47 50.49 -25.51
CA HIS A 415 20.48 49.41 -25.40
C HIS A 415 20.70 48.26 -26.41
N ASP A 416 21.94 48.04 -26.88
CA ASP A 416 22.29 47.00 -27.84
C ASP A 416 22.76 45.73 -27.14
N LEU A 417 21.89 45.20 -26.23
CA LEU A 417 22.15 44.01 -25.42
C LEU A 417 21.73 42.72 -26.12
N LYS A 418 20.92 42.81 -27.17
CA LYS A 418 20.53 41.66 -27.99
C LYS A 418 21.31 41.73 -29.30
N LYS A 419 22.20 40.75 -29.55
CA LYS A 419 22.77 40.58 -30.89
C LYS A 419 21.61 40.40 -31.89
N THR A 420 21.22 41.46 -32.54
CA THR A 420 20.29 41.40 -33.67
C THR A 420 21.04 40.78 -34.84
N LYS A 421 21.10 39.44 -34.87
CA LYS A 421 21.38 38.78 -36.16
C LYS A 421 20.29 39.32 -37.09
N ARG A 422 20.66 40.04 -38.15
CA ARG A 422 19.74 40.44 -39.22
C ARG A 422 19.03 39.14 -39.69
N LYS A 423 17.89 38.87 -39.10
CA LYS A 423 17.02 37.78 -39.57
C LYS A 423 16.55 38.24 -40.94
N LYS A 424 16.84 37.46 -42.00
CA LYS A 424 16.25 37.64 -43.32
C LYS A 424 14.77 37.91 -43.13
N ALA A 425 14.29 39.02 -43.75
CA ALA A 425 12.88 39.39 -43.66
C ALA A 425 12.04 38.19 -44.14
N MET A 426 11.26 37.63 -43.24
CA MET A 426 10.39 36.48 -43.57
C MET A 426 9.33 36.94 -44.54
N ARG A 427 9.24 36.31 -45.69
CA ARG A 427 8.18 36.59 -46.68
C ARG A 427 6.86 36.10 -46.10
N LEU A 428 6.02 37.06 -45.69
CA LEU A 428 4.66 36.76 -45.18
C LEU A 428 3.67 36.81 -46.35
N PRO A 429 2.62 35.96 -46.33
CA PRO A 429 1.55 36.02 -47.31
C PRO A 429 0.88 37.42 -47.41
N HIS A 430 0.15 37.68 -48.48
CA HIS A 430 -0.51 38.96 -48.73
C HIS A 430 -1.74 39.15 -47.83
N PHE A 431 -1.53 39.34 -46.54
CA PHE A 431 -2.56 39.75 -45.58
C PHE A 431 -2.72 41.29 -45.54
N LYS A 432 -3.87 41.75 -45.00
CA LYS A 432 -4.07 43.18 -44.68
C LYS A 432 -2.92 43.69 -43.79
N PHE A 433 -2.56 44.96 -43.97
CA PHE A 433 -1.41 45.59 -43.32
C PHE A 433 -1.28 45.28 -41.82
N PHE A 434 -2.36 45.45 -41.05
CA PHE A 434 -2.34 45.21 -39.61
C PHE A 434 -2.04 43.76 -39.25
N ASN A 435 -2.56 42.79 -39.99
CA ASN A 435 -2.31 41.37 -39.75
C ASN A 435 -0.85 41.01 -40.10
N ARG A 436 -0.32 41.56 -41.18
CA ARG A 436 1.11 41.42 -41.52
C ARG A 436 2.02 42.03 -40.47
N PHE A 437 1.65 43.18 -39.92
CA PHE A 437 2.40 43.87 -38.87
C PHE A 437 2.39 43.05 -37.58
N ARG A 438 1.23 42.57 -37.13
CA ARG A 438 1.09 41.69 -35.95
C ARG A 438 1.90 40.41 -36.09
N LEU A 439 1.79 39.71 -37.19
CA LEU A 439 2.56 38.50 -37.47
C LEU A 439 4.07 38.78 -37.49
N ARG A 440 4.50 39.91 -38.05
CA ARG A 440 5.92 40.25 -38.05
C ARG A 440 6.45 40.51 -36.65
N ILE A 441 5.72 41.23 -35.81
CA ILE A 441 6.09 41.44 -34.40
C ILE A 441 6.14 40.11 -33.65
N MET A 442 5.15 39.25 -33.88
CA MET A 442 5.09 37.92 -33.25
C MET A 442 6.31 37.06 -33.63
N PHE A 443 6.63 36.98 -34.91
CA PHE A 443 7.80 36.22 -35.39
C PHE A 443 9.14 36.85 -35.03
N GLN A 444 9.21 38.14 -34.80
CA GLN A 444 10.42 38.81 -34.28
C GLN A 444 10.65 38.49 -32.80
N ASN A 445 9.58 38.24 -32.04
CA ASN A 445 9.62 38.00 -30.61
C ASN A 445 9.25 36.56 -30.23
N VAL A 446 9.38 35.60 -31.13
CA VAL A 446 8.98 34.19 -30.90
C VAL A 446 9.51 33.63 -29.58
N ALA A 447 10.77 33.95 -29.21
CA ALA A 447 11.33 33.50 -27.96
C ALA A 447 10.54 33.96 -26.72
N ASN A 448 10.11 35.25 -26.71
CA ASN A 448 9.32 35.76 -25.60
C ASN A 448 7.90 35.18 -25.57
N TYR A 449 7.30 34.97 -26.73
CA TYR A 449 5.98 34.33 -26.83
C TYR A 449 6.03 32.82 -26.49
N LEU A 450 7.11 32.14 -26.88
CA LEU A 450 7.32 30.74 -26.49
C LEU A 450 7.43 30.60 -24.98
N ILE A 451 8.16 31.51 -24.36
CA ILE A 451 8.32 31.58 -22.90
C ILE A 451 6.97 31.77 -22.22
N LEU A 452 6.19 32.75 -22.69
CA LEU A 452 4.85 33.00 -22.16
C LEU A 452 3.93 31.78 -22.38
N PHE A 453 4.00 31.17 -23.57
CA PHE A 453 3.22 29.99 -23.91
C PHE A 453 3.57 28.81 -22.95
N VAL A 454 4.84 28.54 -22.75
CA VAL A 454 5.28 27.45 -21.84
C VAL A 454 4.81 27.71 -20.41
N GLY A 455 4.94 28.96 -19.92
CA GLY A 455 4.44 29.30 -18.58
C GLY A 455 2.93 29.11 -18.43
N ILE A 456 2.15 29.63 -19.40
CA ILE A 456 0.69 29.46 -19.39
C ILE A 456 0.31 27.99 -19.55
N PHE A 457 0.98 27.24 -20.43
CA PHE A 457 0.73 25.82 -20.64
C PHE A 457 0.86 25.02 -19.34
N PHE A 458 1.96 25.20 -18.62
CA PHE A 458 2.14 24.50 -17.35
C PHE A 458 1.13 24.89 -16.28
N ILE A 459 0.80 26.18 -16.17
CA ILE A 459 -0.25 26.65 -15.25
C ILE A 459 -1.60 26.02 -15.61
N MET A 460 -1.92 25.94 -16.89
CA MET A 460 -3.18 25.32 -17.36
C MET A 460 -3.21 23.82 -17.12
N VAL A 461 -2.08 23.12 -17.30
CA VAL A 461 -1.98 21.69 -16.98
C VAL A 461 -2.20 21.46 -15.48
N MET A 462 -1.53 22.23 -14.60
CA MET A 462 -1.74 22.12 -13.15
C MET A 462 -3.19 22.45 -12.75
N LEU A 463 -3.77 23.49 -13.34
CA LEU A 463 -5.18 23.84 -13.08
C LEU A 463 -6.13 22.72 -13.56
N ALA A 464 -5.88 22.16 -14.74
CA ALA A 464 -6.67 21.06 -15.27
C ALA A 464 -6.59 19.81 -14.38
N MET A 465 -5.42 19.48 -13.83
CA MET A 465 -5.28 18.41 -12.84
C MET A 465 -6.06 18.73 -11.55
N ALA A 466 -5.86 19.93 -10.99
CA ALA A 466 -6.50 20.30 -9.73
C ALA A 466 -8.04 20.31 -9.78
N VAL A 467 -8.62 20.78 -10.91
CA VAL A 467 -10.08 20.87 -11.09
C VAL A 467 -10.66 19.60 -11.71
N GLY A 468 -9.92 18.96 -12.64
CA GLY A 468 -10.40 17.79 -13.37
C GLY A 468 -10.35 16.50 -12.57
N MET A 469 -9.46 16.39 -11.56
CA MET A 469 -9.33 15.16 -10.78
C MET A 469 -10.59 14.83 -9.96
N PRO A 470 -11.20 15.75 -9.22
CA PRO A 470 -12.47 15.50 -8.53
C PRO A 470 -13.61 15.11 -9.48
N ASP A 471 -13.71 15.74 -10.66
CA ASP A 471 -14.72 15.41 -11.65
C ASP A 471 -14.50 14.01 -12.24
N THR A 472 -13.24 13.65 -12.52
CA THR A 472 -12.84 12.33 -13.00
C THR A 472 -13.18 11.27 -11.97
N LEU A 473 -12.83 11.50 -10.70
CA LEU A 473 -13.13 10.57 -9.60
C LEU A 473 -14.64 10.39 -9.42
N SER A 474 -15.39 11.48 -9.48
CA SER A 474 -16.87 11.43 -9.42
C SER A 474 -17.46 10.64 -10.60
N TYR A 475 -16.90 10.79 -11.81
CA TYR A 475 -17.28 10.03 -12.98
C TYR A 475 -16.99 8.54 -12.79
N TYR A 476 -15.79 8.17 -12.32
CA TYR A 476 -15.43 6.78 -12.03
C TYR A 476 -16.30 6.18 -10.94
N LYS A 477 -16.55 6.90 -9.85
CA LYS A 477 -17.48 6.47 -8.78
C LYS A 477 -18.87 6.15 -9.35
N GLY A 478 -19.39 7.02 -10.23
CA GLY A 478 -20.70 6.81 -10.87
C GLY A 478 -20.73 5.61 -11.83
N ASN A 479 -19.60 5.28 -12.43
CA ASN A 479 -19.48 4.20 -13.41
C ASN A 479 -18.85 2.92 -12.85
N ALA A 480 -18.44 2.87 -11.57
CA ALA A 480 -17.81 1.72 -10.96
C ALA A 480 -18.63 0.43 -11.12
N LYS A 481 -19.97 0.54 -11.01
CA LYS A 481 -20.87 -0.60 -11.23
C LYS A 481 -20.83 -1.15 -12.68
N ASN A 482 -20.48 -0.30 -13.64
CA ASN A 482 -20.37 -0.71 -15.05
C ASN A 482 -19.01 -1.36 -15.36
N MET A 483 -18.05 -1.26 -14.43
CA MET A 483 -16.73 -1.91 -14.54
C MET A 483 -16.74 -3.32 -13.95
N MET A 484 -17.77 -3.67 -13.19
CA MET A 484 -17.93 -5.02 -12.66
C MET A 484 -18.42 -5.95 -13.78
N PHE A 485 -17.82 -7.10 -13.88
CA PHE A 485 -18.22 -8.12 -14.88
C PHE A 485 -19.65 -8.60 -14.64
N ALA A 486 -20.03 -8.77 -13.37
CA ALA A 486 -21.37 -9.21 -12.99
C ALA A 486 -21.85 -8.48 -11.74
N LYS A 487 -23.16 -8.51 -11.50
CA LYS A 487 -23.78 -7.90 -10.30
C LYS A 487 -23.32 -8.59 -9.00
N TYR A 488 -23.04 -9.88 -9.06
CA TYR A 488 -22.55 -10.69 -7.97
C TYR A 488 -21.37 -11.52 -8.46
N GLN A 489 -20.30 -11.54 -7.69
CA GLN A 489 -19.13 -12.37 -7.90
C GLN A 489 -18.85 -13.12 -6.60
N TYR A 490 -18.64 -14.42 -6.69
CA TYR A 490 -18.36 -15.29 -5.56
C TYR A 490 -17.00 -15.92 -5.78
N VAL A 491 -16.10 -15.76 -4.82
CA VAL A 491 -14.85 -16.50 -4.77
C VAL A 491 -15.12 -17.76 -3.95
N LEU A 492 -14.90 -18.92 -4.55
CA LEU A 492 -15.09 -20.19 -3.86
C LEU A 492 -13.87 -20.47 -2.99
N LYS A 493 -14.08 -20.96 -1.77
CA LYS A 493 -13.00 -21.42 -0.89
C LYS A 493 -12.33 -22.68 -1.45
N SER A 494 -13.14 -23.58 -2.03
CA SER A 494 -12.72 -24.75 -2.78
C SER A 494 -13.52 -24.84 -4.07
N PHE A 495 -12.94 -25.39 -5.13
CA PHE A 495 -13.65 -25.66 -6.38
C PHE A 495 -14.21 -27.10 -6.42
N GLU A 496 -13.92 -27.92 -5.40
CA GLU A 496 -14.42 -29.27 -5.22
C GLU A 496 -15.16 -29.39 -3.90
N ASP A 497 -16.14 -30.29 -3.85
CA ASP A 497 -16.82 -30.68 -2.63
C ASP A 497 -16.00 -31.74 -1.85
N GLU A 498 -16.52 -32.18 -0.69
CA GLU A 498 -15.88 -33.20 0.16
C GLU A 498 -15.72 -34.56 -0.54
N ASP A 499 -16.46 -34.79 -1.63
CA ASP A 499 -16.43 -36.01 -2.43
C ASP A 499 -15.56 -35.87 -3.70
N GLY A 500 -14.85 -34.74 -3.88
CA GLY A 500 -13.98 -34.45 -5.02
C GLY A 500 -14.72 -34.05 -6.29
N ASN A 501 -16.02 -33.71 -6.21
CA ASN A 501 -16.76 -33.25 -7.36
C ASN A 501 -16.65 -31.73 -7.51
N VAL A 502 -16.42 -31.26 -8.74
CA VAL A 502 -16.35 -29.84 -9.03
C VAL A 502 -17.67 -29.15 -8.67
N LEU A 503 -17.60 -28.14 -7.81
CA LEU A 503 -18.76 -27.36 -7.37
C LEU A 503 -19.44 -26.73 -8.57
N THR A 504 -20.73 -26.94 -8.67
CA THR A 504 -21.58 -26.40 -9.75
C THR A 504 -22.79 -25.68 -9.14
N THR A 505 -23.43 -24.84 -9.95
CA THR A 505 -24.65 -24.14 -9.56
C THR A 505 -25.76 -24.42 -10.57
N ASP A 506 -26.99 -24.53 -10.09
CA ASP A 506 -28.19 -24.65 -10.91
C ASP A 506 -28.60 -23.32 -11.58
N ASN A 507 -27.92 -22.23 -11.24
CA ASN A 507 -28.17 -20.92 -11.84
C ASN A 507 -27.63 -20.89 -13.28
N LYS A 508 -28.55 -20.87 -14.26
CA LYS A 508 -28.23 -20.86 -15.71
C LYS A 508 -27.54 -19.56 -16.17
N ASP A 509 -27.58 -18.51 -15.36
CA ASP A 509 -26.94 -17.24 -15.64
C ASP A 509 -25.55 -17.12 -14.97
N ALA A 510 -25.16 -18.09 -14.16
CA ALA A 510 -23.84 -18.12 -13.58
C ALA A 510 -22.80 -18.63 -14.59
N GLU A 511 -21.65 -17.97 -14.62
CA GLU A 511 -20.47 -18.38 -15.38
C GLU A 511 -19.29 -18.56 -14.44
N LYS A 512 -18.46 -19.54 -14.73
CA LYS A 512 -17.21 -19.77 -14.01
C LYS A 512 -16.11 -18.88 -14.58
N PHE A 513 -15.30 -18.33 -13.72
CA PHE A 513 -14.07 -17.65 -14.11
C PHE A 513 -12.95 -18.04 -13.14
N SER A 514 -11.73 -17.95 -13.58
CA SER A 514 -10.55 -18.08 -12.75
C SER A 514 -9.84 -16.74 -12.65
N MET A 515 -9.20 -16.49 -11.53
CA MET A 515 -8.41 -15.30 -11.31
C MET A 515 -7.06 -15.69 -10.71
N CYS A 516 -5.99 -15.15 -11.27
CA CYS A 516 -4.67 -15.23 -10.68
C CYS A 516 -3.98 -13.88 -10.73
N SER A 517 -3.15 -13.60 -9.73
CA SER A 517 -2.30 -12.42 -9.71
C SER A 517 -0.93 -12.78 -10.26
N LEU A 518 -0.44 -11.98 -11.19
CA LEU A 518 0.92 -12.05 -11.71
C LEU A 518 1.68 -10.79 -11.29
N GLN A 519 2.81 -10.97 -10.64
CA GLN A 519 3.70 -9.88 -10.30
C GLN A 519 4.74 -9.69 -11.41
N LYS A 520 4.74 -8.51 -12.03
CA LYS A 520 5.78 -8.15 -12.99
C LYS A 520 6.96 -7.54 -12.23
N LYS A 521 8.03 -8.30 -12.07
CA LYS A 521 9.30 -7.78 -11.55
C LYS A 521 10.08 -7.10 -12.67
N SER A 522 10.31 -5.80 -12.57
CA SER A 522 11.29 -5.07 -13.37
C SER A 522 12.00 -4.05 -12.46
N ASP A 523 13.22 -3.64 -12.86
CA ASP A 523 14.02 -2.66 -12.11
C ASP A 523 13.34 -1.26 -11.99
N VAL A 524 12.21 -1.05 -12.64
CA VAL A 524 11.55 0.26 -12.74
C VAL A 524 10.09 0.22 -12.29
N ILE A 525 9.40 -0.92 -12.41
CA ILE A 525 7.97 -1.04 -12.12
C ILE A 525 7.72 -2.39 -11.48
N ASP A 526 7.24 -2.38 -10.25
CA ASP A 526 6.69 -3.53 -9.57
C ASP A 526 5.16 -3.38 -9.61
N GLU A 527 4.53 -4.02 -10.59
CA GLU A 527 3.09 -3.96 -10.80
C GLU A 527 2.48 -5.36 -10.68
N GLU A 528 1.46 -5.47 -9.88
CA GLU A 528 0.60 -6.64 -9.81
C GLU A 528 -0.45 -6.57 -10.92
N VAL A 529 -0.56 -7.64 -11.70
CA VAL A 529 -1.52 -7.75 -12.80
C VAL A 529 -2.48 -8.90 -12.52
N SER A 530 -3.75 -8.59 -12.38
CA SER A 530 -4.79 -9.61 -12.25
C SER A 530 -5.13 -10.18 -13.63
N VAL A 531 -5.02 -11.49 -13.77
CA VAL A 531 -5.36 -12.24 -14.99
C VAL A 531 -6.64 -13.02 -14.75
N TYR A 532 -7.63 -12.77 -15.60
CA TYR A 532 -8.91 -13.45 -15.54
C TYR A 532 -9.01 -14.48 -16.68
N GLY A 533 -9.23 -15.74 -16.33
CA GLY A 533 -9.61 -16.79 -17.26
C GLY A 533 -11.12 -16.81 -17.39
N ILE A 534 -11.64 -16.50 -18.57
CA ILE A 534 -13.07 -16.43 -18.85
C ILE A 534 -13.42 -17.32 -20.03
N SER A 535 -14.69 -17.73 -20.13
CA SER A 535 -15.18 -18.52 -21.28
C SER A 535 -15.25 -17.66 -22.55
N ASP A 536 -14.95 -18.25 -23.70
CA ASP A 536 -14.98 -17.56 -25.01
C ASP A 536 -16.39 -17.02 -25.37
N ASP A 537 -17.43 -17.62 -24.81
CA ASP A 537 -18.84 -17.28 -25.00
C ASP A 537 -19.46 -16.56 -23.81
N SER A 538 -18.63 -15.91 -22.97
CA SER A 538 -19.06 -15.20 -21.77
C SER A 538 -20.19 -14.21 -22.09
N LYS A 539 -21.24 -14.26 -21.27
CA LYS A 539 -22.36 -13.30 -21.32
C LYS A 539 -22.03 -11.97 -20.61
N TYR A 540 -20.98 -11.98 -19.78
CA TYR A 540 -20.65 -10.87 -18.89
C TYR A 540 -19.48 -10.02 -19.41
N VAL A 541 -18.64 -10.59 -20.28
CA VAL A 541 -17.45 -9.92 -20.82
C VAL A 541 -17.49 -9.90 -22.34
N GLU A 542 -17.65 -8.73 -22.93
CA GLU A 542 -17.58 -8.54 -24.39
C GLU A 542 -16.18 -8.05 -24.77
N ILE A 543 -15.37 -8.93 -25.35
CA ILE A 543 -14.03 -8.58 -25.86
C ILE A 543 -14.16 -8.03 -27.27
N LYS A 544 -14.09 -6.70 -27.41
CA LYS A 544 -14.11 -6.03 -28.72
C LYS A 544 -12.68 -5.85 -29.24
N GLY A 545 -12.33 -6.58 -30.29
CA GLY A 545 -11.20 -6.23 -31.16
C GLY A 545 -9.82 -6.67 -30.69
N MET A 546 -9.68 -7.69 -29.85
CA MET A 546 -8.39 -8.35 -29.63
C MET A 546 -8.22 -9.54 -30.57
N GLN A 547 -7.17 -9.50 -31.39
CA GLN A 547 -6.63 -10.73 -31.97
C GLN A 547 -5.92 -11.48 -30.83
N LEU A 548 -6.50 -12.60 -30.42
CA LEU A 548 -5.82 -13.54 -29.51
C LEU A 548 -4.55 -14.02 -30.20
N SER A 549 -3.41 -13.59 -29.73
CA SER A 549 -2.14 -14.25 -29.97
C SER A 549 -2.11 -15.46 -29.04
N LEU A 550 -2.41 -16.64 -29.57
CA LEU A 550 -2.13 -17.90 -28.89
C LEU A 550 -0.62 -18.00 -28.67
N ILE A 551 -0.21 -17.82 -27.44
CA ILE A 551 1.14 -18.20 -26.99
C ILE A 551 1.05 -19.71 -26.74
N HIS A 552 1.70 -20.48 -27.61
CA HIS A 552 1.95 -21.90 -27.42
C HIS A 552 3.05 -22.10 -26.42
#